data_352087ff21101d8790f048bf54589800
#
_entry.id   352087ff21101d8790f048bf54589800
#
_cell.length_a   1.000
_cell.length_b   1.000
_cell.length_c   1.000
_cell.angle_alpha   90.00
_cell.angle_beta   90.00
_cell.angle_gamma   90.00
#
_symmetry.space_group_name_H-M   'P 1'
#
loop_
_entity.id
_entity.type
_entity.pdbx_description
1 polymer ?
#
loop_
_entity_poly.entity_id
_entity_poly.type
_entity_poly.pdbx_seq_one_letter_code
_entity_poly.pdbx_strand_id
1 'polypeptide(L)'
;MARYVFITGGVVSSLGKGIASAALGALLQARGYRVRLRKLDPYLNVDPGTMSPTQHGEVFVTDDGAETDLDLGHYERFTGRSAVKSDNITTGRIYKNIIDKERRGDYLGATVQVIPHVTNEIKAFVLEGNEEYDFVLCEIGGTVGDIEAMPFIEAIRQLGNDLPRGNAVYVHLTLMPYISAAGELKTKPTQHSVKELQALGIAPDVLLVRSDREIPEEERRKLSLFCNVRPSAVIQALDVPSIYDVPMAYHKEGLDDEVLAAFGIDPAPKPRLEAWEDVAERIRTPEGEVTIAVVGKYTGLKDAYKSLIEALHHGGIANRTKVKIDWIESEIFEREDPAYWLEKVHGILVPGGFGERGSQGKIYAARFARERKVPYFGIGFGMQMAVVEAARNLAGIAAASSTEFGPTKEPVVGLMTEWLKGNMLEKRSAAGDLGGTMRLGAYQAHLKPGSKIAEVYGATEISERHRHRYEVNVDYKDRLEESGLTFSGMSPDGVLPETIEYEDHPWFIGVQYHPELKSRPLEPHPLFSSFIEAALEQSRLV
;
A
#
# COMPACT_ATOMS: atom_id res chain seq x y z
N MET A 1 -22.41 -7.50 -18.30
CA MET A 1 -21.14 -6.89 -18.80
C MET A 1 -20.77 -5.76 -17.87
N ALA A 2 -19.53 -5.70 -17.44
CA ALA A 2 -19.06 -4.64 -16.55
C ALA A 2 -19.09 -3.26 -17.22
N ARG A 3 -19.26 -2.22 -16.42
CA ARG A 3 -19.13 -0.80 -16.81
C ARG A 3 -17.74 -0.31 -16.44
N TYR A 4 -17.14 0.54 -17.27
CA TYR A 4 -15.76 0.99 -17.10
C TYR A 4 -15.70 2.48 -16.77
N VAL A 5 -14.98 2.81 -15.70
CA VAL A 5 -14.64 4.19 -15.36
C VAL A 5 -13.14 4.36 -15.56
N PHE A 6 -12.75 5.25 -16.47
CA PHE A 6 -11.36 5.58 -16.72
C PHE A 6 -11.02 6.87 -15.98
N ILE A 7 -10.02 6.80 -15.10
CA ILE A 7 -9.62 7.91 -14.24
C ILE A 7 -8.26 8.40 -14.72
N THR A 8 -8.24 9.63 -15.24
CA THR A 8 -7.04 10.31 -15.71
C THR A 8 -6.73 11.51 -14.84
N GLY A 9 -5.53 12.04 -14.93
CA GLY A 9 -5.13 13.23 -14.22
C GLY A 9 -4.23 14.13 -15.06
N GLY A 10 -4.30 15.41 -14.77
CA GLY A 10 -3.48 16.41 -15.43
C GLY A 10 -2.95 17.46 -14.45
N VAL A 11 -2.32 18.48 -15.00
CA VAL A 11 -1.72 19.62 -14.31
C VAL A 11 -0.40 19.25 -13.60
N VAL A 12 -0.46 18.36 -12.61
CA VAL A 12 0.71 17.94 -11.79
C VAL A 12 0.63 16.46 -11.43
N SER A 13 1.79 15.87 -11.13
CA SER A 13 1.87 14.55 -10.51
C SER A 13 1.39 14.57 -9.05
N SER A 14 1.17 13.40 -8.46
CA SER A 14 0.73 13.26 -7.06
C SER A 14 -0.56 14.00 -6.70
N LEU A 15 -1.45 14.16 -7.68
CA LEU A 15 -2.72 14.87 -7.52
C LEU A 15 -3.75 14.10 -6.67
N GLY A 16 -3.50 12.82 -6.40
CA GLY A 16 -4.37 11.96 -5.58
C GLY A 16 -5.32 11.08 -6.37
N LYS A 17 -4.96 10.70 -7.60
CA LYS A 17 -5.77 9.76 -8.42
C LYS A 17 -6.06 8.45 -7.71
N GLY A 18 -5.06 7.86 -7.02
CA GLY A 18 -5.21 6.59 -6.30
C GLY A 18 -6.27 6.64 -5.22
N ILE A 19 -6.24 7.68 -4.39
CA ILE A 19 -7.24 7.90 -3.34
C ILE A 19 -8.61 8.22 -3.96
N ALA A 20 -8.66 9.03 -5.03
CA ALA A 20 -9.90 9.33 -5.72
C ALA A 20 -10.55 8.09 -6.33
N SER A 21 -9.76 7.24 -6.96
CA SER A 21 -10.20 5.95 -7.51
C SER A 21 -10.71 5.02 -6.41
N ALA A 22 -9.95 4.89 -5.33
CA ALA A 22 -10.30 4.06 -4.18
C ALA A 22 -11.60 4.55 -3.50
N ALA A 23 -11.74 5.86 -3.30
CA ALA A 23 -12.93 6.45 -2.70
C ALA A 23 -14.18 6.27 -3.58
N LEU A 24 -14.06 6.48 -4.89
CA LEU A 24 -15.17 6.20 -5.82
C LEU A 24 -15.55 4.72 -5.80
N GLY A 25 -14.56 3.82 -5.78
CA GLY A 25 -14.79 2.38 -5.63
C GLY A 25 -15.57 2.04 -4.36
N ALA A 26 -15.17 2.62 -3.22
CA ALA A 26 -15.86 2.45 -1.94
C ALA A 26 -17.31 2.98 -1.98
N LEU A 27 -17.55 4.12 -2.62
CA LEU A 27 -18.89 4.69 -2.77
C LEU A 27 -19.81 3.82 -3.63
N LEU A 28 -19.29 3.27 -4.74
CA LEU A 28 -20.05 2.35 -5.58
C LEU A 28 -20.36 1.03 -4.84
N GLN A 29 -19.41 0.52 -4.05
CA GLN A 29 -19.67 -0.64 -3.17
C GLN A 29 -20.73 -0.34 -2.11
N ALA A 30 -20.70 0.86 -1.52
CA ALA A 30 -21.71 1.27 -0.54
C ALA A 30 -23.14 1.29 -1.14
N ARG A 31 -23.26 1.41 -2.45
CA ARG A 31 -24.52 1.30 -3.20
C ARG A 31 -24.88 -0.14 -3.60
N GLY A 32 -24.07 -1.12 -3.23
CA GLY A 32 -24.32 -2.55 -3.48
C GLY A 32 -23.68 -3.10 -4.75
N TYR A 33 -22.83 -2.36 -5.43
CA TYR A 33 -22.13 -2.82 -6.63
C TYR A 33 -20.85 -3.57 -6.32
N ARG A 34 -20.52 -4.55 -7.15
CA ARG A 34 -19.22 -5.25 -7.13
C ARG A 34 -18.24 -4.48 -7.98
N VAL A 35 -17.14 -4.04 -7.36
CA VAL A 35 -16.18 -3.12 -7.97
C VAL A 35 -14.79 -3.74 -8.02
N ARG A 36 -14.11 -3.55 -9.15
CA ARG A 36 -12.70 -3.86 -9.34
C ARG A 36 -11.94 -2.59 -9.67
N LEU A 37 -10.75 -2.41 -9.07
CA LEU A 37 -9.83 -1.34 -9.41
C LEU A 37 -8.59 -1.90 -10.10
N ARG A 38 -8.11 -1.19 -11.11
CA ARG A 38 -6.89 -1.51 -11.86
C ARG A 38 -6.01 -0.27 -12.03
N LYS A 39 -4.72 -0.49 -11.96
CA LYS A 39 -3.68 0.53 -12.14
C LYS A 39 -2.87 0.25 -13.40
N LEU A 40 -2.72 1.27 -14.24
CA LEU A 40 -1.89 1.25 -15.44
C LEU A 40 -0.77 2.27 -15.27
N ASP A 41 0.47 1.79 -15.13
CA ASP A 41 1.63 2.62 -14.85
C ASP A 41 2.50 2.85 -16.10
N PRO A 42 2.82 4.11 -16.45
CA PRO A 42 3.48 4.42 -17.70
C PRO A 42 5.01 4.24 -17.70
N TYR A 43 5.62 3.78 -16.60
CA TYR A 43 7.06 3.59 -16.56
C TYR A 43 7.51 2.28 -17.24
N LEU A 44 8.80 2.24 -17.63
CA LEU A 44 9.42 1.12 -18.36
C LEU A 44 9.91 -0.02 -17.45
N ASN A 45 9.86 0.12 -16.15
CA ASN A 45 10.14 -0.98 -15.26
C ASN A 45 9.08 -2.08 -15.44
N VAL A 46 9.50 -3.35 -15.47
CA VAL A 46 8.59 -4.49 -15.59
C VAL A 46 7.64 -4.56 -14.39
N ASP A 47 8.18 -4.26 -13.22
CA ASP A 47 7.48 -4.05 -11.96
C ASP A 47 8.28 -3.08 -11.06
N PRO A 48 7.72 -2.58 -9.94
CA PRO A 48 8.43 -1.66 -9.07
C PRO A 48 9.41 -2.33 -8.08
N GLY A 49 9.61 -3.63 -8.14
CA GLY A 49 10.38 -4.39 -7.14
C GLY A 49 11.82 -3.95 -6.95
N THR A 50 12.46 -3.42 -7.99
CA THR A 50 13.84 -2.90 -7.95
C THR A 50 13.91 -1.37 -7.86
N MET A 51 12.77 -0.68 -7.82
CA MET A 51 12.71 0.77 -7.75
C MET A 51 13.07 1.26 -6.35
N SER A 52 13.71 2.43 -6.29
CA SER A 52 14.01 3.06 -5.02
C SER A 52 12.74 3.58 -4.35
N PRO A 53 12.47 3.21 -3.08
CA PRO A 53 11.34 3.77 -2.34
C PRO A 53 11.39 5.30 -2.21
N THR A 54 12.57 5.90 -2.36
CA THR A 54 12.76 7.36 -2.31
C THR A 54 12.18 8.08 -3.53
N GLN A 55 12.04 7.37 -4.65
CA GLN A 55 11.51 7.92 -5.91
C GLN A 55 10.05 7.54 -6.15
N HIS A 56 9.67 6.33 -5.80
CA HIS A 56 8.35 5.75 -6.10
C HIS A 56 7.48 5.47 -4.89
N GLY A 57 8.02 5.64 -3.68
CA GLY A 57 7.34 5.24 -2.46
C GLY A 57 7.41 3.73 -2.22
N GLU A 58 6.51 3.24 -1.42
CA GLU A 58 6.42 1.83 -1.02
C GLU A 58 6.16 0.90 -2.21
N VAL A 59 6.81 -0.24 -2.21
CA VAL A 59 6.43 -1.37 -3.06
C VAL A 59 5.38 -2.18 -2.34
N PHE A 60 4.15 -2.16 -2.86
CA PHE A 60 3.04 -2.93 -2.31
C PHE A 60 3.05 -4.36 -2.84
N VAL A 61 2.72 -5.34 -2.01
CA VAL A 61 2.74 -6.76 -2.38
C VAL A 61 1.34 -7.36 -2.24
N THR A 62 0.89 -8.05 -3.28
CA THR A 62 -0.39 -8.76 -3.32
C THR A 62 -0.28 -10.18 -2.74
N ASP A 63 -1.42 -10.82 -2.43
CA ASP A 63 -1.43 -12.19 -1.93
C ASP A 63 -0.80 -13.18 -2.93
N ASP A 64 -1.00 -12.97 -4.23
CA ASP A 64 -0.43 -13.81 -5.30
C ASP A 64 1.00 -13.43 -5.69
N GLY A 65 1.67 -12.58 -4.90
CA GLY A 65 3.10 -12.29 -4.99
C GLY A 65 3.50 -11.31 -6.09
N ALA A 66 2.61 -10.38 -6.47
CA ALA A 66 2.98 -9.26 -7.32
C ALA A 66 3.59 -8.13 -6.49
N GLU A 67 4.69 -7.57 -6.96
CA GLU A 67 5.21 -6.28 -6.52
C GLU A 67 4.55 -5.19 -7.36
N THR A 68 3.90 -4.23 -6.70
CA THR A 68 3.03 -3.26 -7.35
C THR A 68 3.25 -1.84 -6.84
N ASP A 69 2.65 -0.88 -7.52
CA ASP A 69 2.56 0.50 -7.07
C ASP A 69 1.77 0.61 -5.74
N LEU A 70 2.11 1.61 -4.95
CA LEU A 70 1.49 1.86 -3.63
C LEU A 70 -0.03 2.13 -3.69
N ASP A 71 -0.55 2.56 -4.83
CA ASP A 71 -1.97 2.84 -5.01
C ASP A 71 -2.85 1.59 -4.84
N LEU A 72 -2.31 0.38 -5.13
CA LEU A 72 -3.02 -0.86 -4.86
C LEU A 72 -3.31 -1.04 -3.36
N GLY A 73 -2.47 -0.53 -2.50
CA GLY A 73 -2.73 -0.46 -1.06
C GLY A 73 -3.94 0.42 -0.73
N HIS A 74 -4.07 1.57 -1.38
CA HIS A 74 -5.26 2.40 -1.24
C HIS A 74 -6.51 1.66 -1.72
N TYR A 75 -6.42 0.97 -2.86
CA TYR A 75 -7.55 0.19 -3.37
C TYR A 75 -8.03 -0.86 -2.38
N GLU A 76 -7.12 -1.63 -1.78
CA GLU A 76 -7.48 -2.63 -0.77
C GLU A 76 -8.05 -2.00 0.50
N ARG A 77 -7.44 -0.93 1.01
CA ARG A 77 -7.89 -0.26 2.23
C ARG A 77 -9.30 0.30 2.12
N PHE A 78 -9.66 0.85 0.95
CA PHE A 78 -10.96 1.48 0.74
C PHE A 78 -12.05 0.49 0.33
N THR A 79 -11.73 -0.52 -0.46
CA THR A 79 -12.72 -1.47 -0.99
C THR A 79 -12.85 -2.76 -0.19
N GLY A 80 -11.88 -3.05 0.69
CA GLY A 80 -11.84 -4.32 1.39
C GLY A 80 -11.53 -5.54 0.51
N ARG A 81 -11.36 -5.34 -0.80
CA ARG A 81 -11.01 -6.40 -1.75
C ARG A 81 -9.50 -6.51 -1.89
N SER A 82 -8.96 -7.73 -1.74
CA SER A 82 -7.54 -7.99 -2.01
C SER A 82 -7.22 -7.82 -3.49
N ALA A 83 -6.20 -7.03 -3.79
CA ALA A 83 -5.67 -6.89 -5.14
C ALA A 83 -4.91 -8.14 -5.58
N VAL A 84 -4.82 -8.34 -6.87
CA VAL A 84 -4.11 -9.46 -7.52
C VAL A 84 -3.19 -8.94 -8.62
N LYS A 85 -2.29 -9.80 -9.12
CA LYS A 85 -1.33 -9.45 -10.20
C LYS A 85 -1.99 -8.77 -11.40
N SER A 86 -3.18 -9.22 -11.78
CA SER A 86 -3.94 -8.67 -12.90
C SER A 86 -4.61 -7.33 -12.60
N ASP A 87 -4.42 -6.74 -11.42
CA ASP A 87 -4.92 -5.41 -11.10
C ASP A 87 -3.89 -4.30 -11.37
N ASN A 88 -2.64 -4.66 -11.72
CA ASN A 88 -1.60 -3.69 -12.07
C ASN A 88 -0.81 -4.13 -13.30
N ILE A 89 -0.56 -3.21 -14.22
CA ILE A 89 0.33 -3.41 -15.36
C ILE A 89 1.19 -2.18 -15.60
N THR A 90 2.43 -2.41 -16.04
CA THR A 90 3.38 -1.36 -16.41
C THR A 90 3.61 -1.34 -17.90
N THR A 91 4.03 -0.21 -18.46
CA THR A 91 4.50 -0.14 -19.85
C THR A 91 5.60 -1.17 -20.11
N GLY A 92 6.55 -1.32 -19.19
CA GLY A 92 7.63 -2.29 -19.31
C GLY A 92 7.14 -3.73 -19.49
N ARG A 93 6.14 -4.15 -18.71
CA ARG A 93 5.54 -5.48 -18.86
C ARG A 93 4.81 -5.63 -20.20
N ILE A 94 4.07 -4.61 -20.65
CA ILE A 94 3.37 -4.62 -21.93
C ILE A 94 4.37 -4.81 -23.07
N TYR A 95 5.43 -4.00 -23.12
CA TYR A 95 6.45 -4.10 -24.17
C TYR A 95 7.21 -5.41 -24.12
N LYS A 96 7.54 -5.89 -22.91
CA LYS A 96 8.17 -7.21 -22.73
C LYS A 96 7.30 -8.32 -23.33
N ASN A 97 6.00 -8.34 -23.02
CA ASN A 97 5.06 -9.32 -23.56
C ASN A 97 5.00 -9.27 -25.10
N ILE A 98 4.97 -8.07 -25.67
CA ILE A 98 4.93 -7.87 -27.14
C ILE A 98 6.22 -8.33 -27.79
N ILE A 99 7.38 -7.98 -27.22
CA ILE A 99 8.69 -8.39 -27.74
C ILE A 99 8.83 -9.91 -27.65
N ASP A 100 8.43 -10.53 -26.55
CA ASP A 100 8.45 -11.99 -26.38
C ASP A 100 7.55 -12.69 -27.43
N LYS A 101 6.36 -12.14 -27.70
CA LYS A 101 5.46 -12.64 -28.76
C LYS A 101 6.07 -12.47 -30.15
N GLU A 102 6.69 -11.34 -30.44
CA GLU A 102 7.38 -11.08 -31.71
C GLU A 102 8.51 -12.09 -31.92
N ARG A 103 9.35 -12.31 -30.91
CA ARG A 103 10.47 -13.26 -30.97
C ARG A 103 10.01 -14.71 -31.16
N ARG A 104 8.83 -15.09 -30.70
CA ARG A 104 8.22 -16.42 -30.93
C ARG A 104 7.55 -16.54 -32.31
N GLY A 105 7.38 -15.43 -33.04
CA GLY A 105 6.69 -15.42 -34.34
C GLY A 105 5.17 -15.36 -34.24
N ASP A 106 4.61 -15.00 -33.11
CA ASP A 106 3.14 -14.96 -32.89
C ASP A 106 2.43 -13.97 -33.80
N TYR A 107 3.14 -12.96 -34.31
CA TYR A 107 2.59 -11.96 -35.25
C TYR A 107 2.71 -12.32 -36.73
N LEU A 108 3.19 -13.51 -37.08
CA LEU A 108 3.22 -14.07 -38.42
C LEU A 108 3.88 -13.16 -39.48
N GLY A 109 4.91 -12.43 -39.09
CA GLY A 109 5.66 -11.51 -39.98
C GLY A 109 5.04 -10.12 -40.13
N ALA A 110 4.01 -9.78 -39.37
CA ALA A 110 3.45 -8.43 -39.36
C ALA A 110 4.46 -7.42 -38.78
N THR A 111 4.40 -6.17 -39.25
CA THR A 111 5.09 -5.06 -38.62
C THR A 111 4.40 -4.72 -37.31
N VAL A 112 5.11 -4.92 -36.18
CA VAL A 112 4.57 -4.66 -34.83
C VAL A 112 4.75 -3.19 -34.48
N GLN A 113 3.65 -2.52 -34.13
CA GLN A 113 3.61 -1.07 -33.89
C GLN A 113 2.85 -0.75 -32.58
N VAL A 114 2.98 0.49 -32.10
CA VAL A 114 2.23 0.95 -30.92
C VAL A 114 0.72 0.80 -31.15
N ILE A 115 0.23 1.26 -32.29
CA ILE A 115 -1.13 1.00 -32.78
C ILE A 115 -1.05 0.01 -33.95
N PRO A 116 -1.68 -1.17 -33.86
CA PRO A 116 -2.63 -1.61 -32.83
C PRO A 116 -2.04 -2.51 -31.74
N HIS A 117 -0.76 -2.91 -31.78
CA HIS A 117 -0.26 -4.02 -30.96
C HIS A 117 -0.14 -3.67 -29.49
N VAL A 118 0.47 -2.51 -29.14
CA VAL A 118 0.55 -2.05 -27.74
C VAL A 118 -0.84 -1.70 -27.22
N THR A 119 -1.65 -0.99 -27.98
CA THR A 119 -3.01 -0.63 -27.57
C THR A 119 -3.89 -1.85 -27.38
N ASN A 120 -3.75 -2.89 -28.21
CA ASN A 120 -4.50 -4.15 -28.03
C ASN A 120 -4.09 -4.90 -26.77
N GLU A 121 -2.80 -4.93 -26.41
CA GLU A 121 -2.35 -5.53 -25.13
C GLU A 121 -2.95 -4.77 -23.93
N ILE A 122 -2.97 -3.45 -23.97
CA ILE A 122 -3.58 -2.62 -22.92
C ILE A 122 -5.08 -2.89 -22.84
N LYS A 123 -5.79 -2.89 -23.97
CA LYS A 123 -7.24 -3.18 -24.00
C LYS A 123 -7.56 -4.57 -23.48
N ALA A 124 -6.77 -5.58 -23.86
CA ALA A 124 -6.92 -6.94 -23.35
C ALA A 124 -6.77 -6.99 -21.84
N PHE A 125 -5.75 -6.35 -21.29
CA PHE A 125 -5.56 -6.24 -19.84
C PHE A 125 -6.77 -5.60 -19.14
N VAL A 126 -7.30 -4.50 -19.68
CA VAL A 126 -8.45 -3.80 -19.07
C VAL A 126 -9.71 -4.67 -19.09
N LEU A 127 -9.92 -5.47 -20.13
CA LEU A 127 -11.16 -6.25 -20.33
C LEU A 127 -11.14 -7.63 -19.66
N GLU A 128 -9.98 -8.18 -19.34
CA GLU A 128 -9.82 -9.55 -18.86
C GLU A 128 -10.36 -9.74 -17.44
N GLY A 129 -11.10 -10.84 -17.20
CA GLY A 129 -11.47 -11.31 -15.87
C GLY A 129 -12.45 -10.39 -15.12
N ASN A 130 -13.36 -9.74 -15.83
CA ASN A 130 -14.31 -8.78 -15.25
C ASN A 130 -15.75 -9.27 -15.17
N GLU A 131 -16.00 -10.55 -15.43
CA GLU A 131 -17.35 -11.12 -15.58
C GLU A 131 -18.18 -11.00 -14.30
N GLU A 132 -17.52 -11.02 -13.14
CA GLU A 132 -18.16 -10.95 -11.83
C GLU A 132 -18.40 -9.52 -11.31
N TYR A 133 -17.88 -8.50 -12.03
CA TYR A 133 -17.92 -7.11 -11.57
C TYR A 133 -19.00 -6.30 -12.30
N ASP A 134 -19.62 -5.39 -11.56
CA ASP A 134 -20.57 -4.43 -12.10
C ASP A 134 -19.83 -3.19 -12.64
N PHE A 135 -18.74 -2.79 -11.95
CA PHE A 135 -17.87 -1.68 -12.35
C PHE A 135 -16.40 -2.07 -12.27
N VAL A 136 -15.64 -1.62 -13.28
CA VAL A 136 -14.18 -1.69 -13.31
C VAL A 136 -13.65 -0.26 -13.42
N LEU A 137 -12.90 0.17 -12.42
CA LEU A 137 -12.26 1.47 -12.36
C LEU A 137 -10.80 1.30 -12.76
N CYS A 138 -10.39 1.97 -13.85
CA CYS A 138 -9.03 1.94 -14.34
C CYS A 138 -8.36 3.29 -14.11
N GLU A 139 -7.40 3.32 -13.21
CA GLU A 139 -6.58 4.49 -12.98
C GLU A 139 -5.41 4.51 -13.96
N ILE A 140 -5.32 5.58 -14.74
CA ILE A 140 -4.20 5.82 -15.66
C ILE A 140 -3.13 6.62 -14.91
N GLY A 141 -1.97 6.00 -14.72
CA GLY A 141 -0.79 6.64 -14.15
C GLY A 141 -0.23 7.74 -15.04
N GLY A 142 0.59 8.60 -14.45
CA GLY A 142 1.17 9.74 -15.14
C GLY A 142 0.22 10.93 -15.32
N THR A 143 0.66 11.90 -16.10
CA THR A 143 -0.05 13.15 -16.39
C THR A 143 -0.47 13.18 -17.85
N VAL A 144 -1.72 13.55 -18.13
CA VAL A 144 -2.21 13.72 -19.49
C VAL A 144 -1.38 14.80 -20.20
N GLY A 145 -0.87 14.46 -21.40
CA GLY A 145 0.07 15.28 -22.16
C GLY A 145 1.51 14.76 -22.12
N ASP A 146 1.88 13.97 -21.12
CA ASP A 146 3.19 13.35 -21.06
C ASP A 146 3.30 12.17 -22.05
N ILE A 147 4.46 12.05 -22.71
CA ILE A 147 4.70 11.05 -23.76
C ILE A 147 4.46 9.63 -23.28
N GLU A 148 4.91 9.31 -22.10
CA GLU A 148 4.82 7.98 -21.50
C GLU A 148 3.37 7.52 -21.28
N ALA A 149 2.43 8.43 -21.04
CA ALA A 149 1.02 8.11 -20.83
C ALA A 149 0.25 7.90 -22.15
N MET A 150 0.78 8.32 -23.28
CA MET A 150 0.08 8.35 -24.58
C MET A 150 -0.50 7.00 -25.01
N PRO A 151 0.20 5.86 -24.95
CA PRO A 151 -0.36 4.57 -25.35
C PRO A 151 -1.56 4.15 -24.49
N PHE A 152 -1.55 4.47 -23.20
CA PHE A 152 -2.68 4.20 -22.31
C PHE A 152 -3.89 5.07 -22.64
N ILE A 153 -3.67 6.35 -22.85
CA ILE A 153 -4.75 7.28 -23.24
C ILE A 153 -5.38 6.86 -24.56
N GLU A 154 -4.56 6.49 -25.56
CA GLU A 154 -5.04 5.99 -26.84
C GLU A 154 -5.85 4.69 -26.68
N ALA A 155 -5.40 3.76 -25.85
CA ALA A 155 -6.11 2.51 -25.61
C ALA A 155 -7.48 2.73 -24.96
N ILE A 156 -7.58 3.60 -23.94
CA ILE A 156 -8.88 3.89 -23.30
C ILE A 156 -9.81 4.71 -24.20
N ARG A 157 -9.26 5.54 -25.09
CA ARG A 157 -10.04 6.20 -26.15
C ARG A 157 -10.68 5.17 -27.08
N GLN A 158 -9.90 4.20 -27.53
CA GLN A 158 -10.39 3.11 -28.40
C GLN A 158 -11.46 2.28 -27.66
N LEU A 159 -11.24 1.94 -26.39
CA LEU A 159 -12.22 1.21 -25.58
C LEU A 159 -13.57 1.93 -25.48
N GLY A 160 -13.57 3.26 -25.40
CA GLY A 160 -14.81 4.04 -25.42
C GLY A 160 -15.64 3.85 -26.68
N ASN A 161 -14.97 3.54 -27.81
CA ASN A 161 -15.64 3.23 -29.08
C ASN A 161 -15.98 1.74 -29.23
N ASP A 162 -15.13 0.85 -28.68
CA ASP A 162 -15.30 -0.60 -28.81
C ASP A 162 -16.40 -1.14 -27.88
N LEU A 163 -16.57 -0.52 -26.71
CA LEU A 163 -17.59 -0.88 -25.72
C LEU A 163 -19.01 -0.43 -26.18
N PRO A 164 -20.06 -1.11 -25.73
CA PRO A 164 -21.42 -0.63 -25.94
C PRO A 164 -21.59 0.81 -25.44
N ARG A 165 -22.41 1.59 -26.16
CA ARG A 165 -22.71 2.97 -25.75
C ARG A 165 -23.17 3.05 -24.29
N GLY A 166 -22.57 3.97 -23.52
CA GLY A 166 -22.87 4.17 -22.12
C GLY A 166 -22.18 3.19 -21.17
N ASN A 167 -21.23 2.37 -21.65
CA ASN A 167 -20.45 1.46 -20.80
C ASN A 167 -19.04 1.99 -20.47
N ALA A 168 -18.68 3.18 -20.90
CA ALA A 168 -17.42 3.87 -20.54
C ALA A 168 -17.72 5.28 -20.07
N VAL A 169 -17.13 5.66 -18.94
CA VAL A 169 -17.20 7.00 -18.35
C VAL A 169 -15.78 7.47 -18.04
N TYR A 170 -15.49 8.71 -18.32
CA TYR A 170 -14.19 9.34 -18.13
C TYR A 170 -14.25 10.37 -17.00
N VAL A 171 -13.50 10.13 -15.94
CA VAL A 171 -13.30 11.06 -14.82
C VAL A 171 -11.91 11.65 -14.94
N HIS A 172 -11.84 12.97 -15.01
CA HIS A 172 -10.56 13.67 -15.11
C HIS A 172 -10.28 14.49 -13.86
N LEU A 173 -9.15 14.21 -13.21
CA LEU A 173 -8.71 14.88 -12.00
C LEU A 173 -7.76 16.03 -12.35
N THR A 174 -8.04 17.22 -11.84
CA THR A 174 -7.25 18.43 -12.08
C THR A 174 -6.99 19.20 -10.79
N LEU A 175 -6.18 20.24 -10.90
CA LEU A 175 -5.84 21.16 -9.82
C LEU A 175 -6.30 22.58 -10.16
N MET A 176 -6.91 23.25 -9.21
CA MET A 176 -7.26 24.65 -9.24
C MET A 176 -6.49 25.38 -8.13
N PRO A 177 -5.30 25.94 -8.44
CA PRO A 177 -4.46 26.58 -7.44
C PRO A 177 -4.97 27.94 -7.04
N TYR A 178 -4.78 28.29 -5.77
CA TYR A 178 -4.95 29.66 -5.28
C TYR A 178 -3.64 30.41 -5.41
N ILE A 179 -3.70 31.58 -6.04
CA ILE A 179 -2.54 32.45 -6.18
C ILE A 179 -2.65 33.57 -5.16
N SER A 180 -1.87 33.49 -4.08
CA SER A 180 -1.92 34.42 -2.95
C SER A 180 -1.71 35.89 -3.37
N ALA A 181 -0.78 36.13 -4.31
CA ALA A 181 -0.51 37.49 -4.82
C ALA A 181 -1.69 38.09 -5.60
N ALA A 182 -2.52 37.26 -6.22
CA ALA A 182 -3.71 37.69 -6.96
C ALA A 182 -4.99 37.61 -6.11
N GLY A 183 -4.96 36.93 -4.98
CA GLY A 183 -6.11 36.73 -4.11
C GLY A 183 -7.23 35.88 -4.71
N GLU A 184 -6.93 35.03 -5.69
CA GLU A 184 -7.94 34.27 -6.43
C GLU A 184 -7.53 32.87 -6.81
N LEU A 185 -8.52 31.98 -7.00
CA LEU A 185 -8.36 30.67 -7.62
C LEU A 185 -8.21 30.81 -9.13
N LYS A 186 -7.34 29.97 -9.72
CA LYS A 186 -7.05 29.97 -11.15
C LYS A 186 -7.62 28.74 -11.86
N THR A 187 -8.56 28.97 -12.77
CA THR A 187 -9.20 27.94 -13.61
C THR A 187 -8.36 27.51 -14.81
N LYS A 188 -7.40 28.30 -15.23
CA LYS A 188 -6.58 28.03 -16.43
C LYS A 188 -5.87 26.68 -16.44
N PRO A 189 -5.22 26.22 -15.36
CA PRO A 189 -4.58 24.89 -15.34
C PRO A 189 -5.56 23.75 -15.65
N THR A 190 -6.75 23.78 -15.06
CA THR A 190 -7.82 22.81 -15.34
C THR A 190 -8.29 22.89 -16.80
N GLN A 191 -8.53 24.11 -17.33
CA GLN A 191 -8.94 24.29 -18.72
C GLN A 191 -7.89 23.73 -19.71
N HIS A 192 -6.61 23.98 -19.47
CA HIS A 192 -5.52 23.47 -20.32
C HIS A 192 -5.43 21.95 -20.25
N SER A 193 -5.50 21.37 -19.06
CA SER A 193 -5.48 19.93 -18.86
C SER A 193 -6.62 19.22 -19.60
N VAL A 194 -7.83 19.76 -19.53
CA VAL A 194 -8.99 19.21 -20.26
C VAL A 194 -8.82 19.35 -21.76
N LYS A 195 -8.26 20.47 -22.26
CA LYS A 195 -7.96 20.65 -23.68
C LYS A 195 -6.96 19.63 -24.19
N GLU A 196 -5.91 19.32 -23.43
CA GLU A 196 -4.97 18.24 -23.78
C GLU A 196 -5.68 16.90 -23.90
N LEU A 197 -6.54 16.54 -22.94
CA LEU A 197 -7.30 15.30 -23.01
C LEU A 197 -8.24 15.26 -24.23
N GLN A 198 -8.92 16.38 -24.52
CA GLN A 198 -9.80 16.51 -25.68
C GLN A 198 -9.03 16.43 -27.01
N ALA A 199 -7.81 16.98 -27.06
CA ALA A 199 -6.94 16.87 -28.25
C ALA A 199 -6.54 15.42 -28.53
N LEU A 200 -6.50 14.56 -27.50
CA LEU A 200 -6.29 13.13 -27.62
C LEU A 200 -7.59 12.34 -27.91
N GLY A 201 -8.71 13.04 -28.12
CA GLY A 201 -9.99 12.44 -28.49
C GLY A 201 -10.86 11.96 -27.33
N ILE A 202 -10.61 12.39 -26.11
CA ILE A 202 -11.41 12.05 -24.93
C ILE A 202 -12.04 13.31 -24.33
N ALA A 203 -13.36 13.33 -24.24
CA ALA A 203 -14.10 14.33 -23.47
C ALA A 203 -14.41 13.78 -22.08
N PRO A 204 -14.04 14.45 -20.99
CA PRO A 204 -14.40 13.99 -19.66
C PRO A 204 -15.91 14.10 -19.41
N ASP A 205 -16.49 13.10 -18.75
CA ASP A 205 -17.88 13.13 -18.29
C ASP A 205 -17.98 13.84 -16.93
N VAL A 206 -16.95 13.68 -16.09
CA VAL A 206 -16.87 14.27 -14.76
C VAL A 206 -15.49 14.88 -14.54
N LEU A 207 -15.47 16.10 -14.02
CA LEU A 207 -14.25 16.77 -13.54
C LEU A 207 -14.19 16.68 -12.02
N LEU A 208 -13.09 16.14 -11.51
CA LEU A 208 -12.78 16.17 -10.10
C LEU A 208 -11.66 17.20 -9.89
N VAL A 209 -12.00 18.34 -9.31
CA VAL A 209 -11.11 19.51 -9.23
C VAL A 209 -10.57 19.65 -7.82
N ARG A 210 -9.29 19.36 -7.64
CA ARG A 210 -8.62 19.55 -6.36
C ARG A 210 -8.36 21.02 -6.08
N SER A 211 -8.65 21.44 -4.86
CA SER A 211 -8.41 22.81 -4.37
C SER A 211 -8.17 22.79 -2.87
N ASP A 212 -7.36 23.74 -2.38
CA ASP A 212 -7.11 23.96 -0.95
C ASP A 212 -8.24 24.73 -0.24
N ARG A 213 -9.21 25.23 -1.01
CA ARG A 213 -10.37 26.00 -0.52
C ARG A 213 -11.59 25.82 -1.41
N GLU A 214 -12.75 26.20 -0.90
CA GLU A 214 -14.00 26.12 -1.64
C GLU A 214 -13.93 26.85 -2.98
N ILE A 215 -14.45 26.20 -4.02
CA ILE A 215 -14.52 26.75 -5.38
C ILE A 215 -15.85 27.51 -5.49
N PRO A 216 -15.80 28.84 -5.75
CA PRO A 216 -17.01 29.63 -5.93
C PRO A 216 -17.86 29.11 -7.09
N GLU A 217 -19.17 29.29 -6.99
CA GLU A 217 -20.13 28.85 -8.01
C GLU A 217 -19.85 29.45 -9.39
N GLU A 218 -19.40 30.71 -9.43
CA GLU A 218 -19.01 31.39 -10.67
C GLU A 218 -17.86 30.64 -11.38
N GLU A 219 -16.85 30.21 -10.60
CA GLU A 219 -15.71 29.47 -11.14
C GLU A 219 -16.10 28.03 -11.56
N ARG A 220 -17.04 27.41 -10.87
CA ARG A 220 -17.61 26.11 -11.29
C ARG A 220 -18.33 26.25 -12.63
N ARG A 221 -19.16 27.27 -12.81
CA ARG A 221 -19.83 27.54 -14.08
C ARG A 221 -18.85 27.82 -15.22
N LYS A 222 -17.79 28.55 -14.94
CA LYS A 222 -16.73 28.84 -15.88
C LYS A 222 -16.02 27.55 -16.31
N LEU A 223 -15.66 26.68 -15.37
CA LEU A 223 -15.10 25.35 -15.69
C LEU A 223 -16.07 24.50 -16.51
N SER A 224 -17.34 24.45 -16.14
CA SER A 224 -18.38 23.75 -16.90
C SER A 224 -18.42 24.20 -18.36
N LEU A 225 -18.44 25.51 -18.60
CA LEU A 225 -18.49 26.08 -19.93
C LEU A 225 -17.22 25.76 -20.75
N PHE A 226 -16.03 26.02 -20.19
CA PHE A 226 -14.77 25.89 -20.91
C PHE A 226 -14.32 24.43 -21.08
N CYS A 227 -14.73 23.54 -20.19
CA CYS A 227 -14.38 22.12 -20.23
C CYS A 227 -15.47 21.24 -20.87
N ASN A 228 -16.60 21.84 -21.24
CA ASN A 228 -17.74 21.15 -21.86
C ASN A 228 -18.25 19.97 -21.01
N VAL A 229 -18.44 20.22 -19.72
CA VAL A 229 -19.05 19.30 -18.75
C VAL A 229 -20.29 19.93 -18.12
N ARG A 230 -21.23 19.10 -17.65
CA ARG A 230 -22.40 19.63 -16.94
C ARG A 230 -21.96 20.36 -15.66
N PRO A 231 -22.64 21.44 -15.23
CA PRO A 231 -22.30 22.14 -13.99
C PRO A 231 -22.26 21.21 -12.76
N SER A 232 -23.19 20.27 -12.66
CA SER A 232 -23.24 19.26 -11.59
C SER A 232 -22.07 18.27 -11.63
N ALA A 233 -21.43 18.09 -12.78
CA ALA A 233 -20.28 17.20 -12.97
C ALA A 233 -18.92 17.87 -12.72
N VAL A 234 -18.90 19.15 -12.29
CA VAL A 234 -17.72 19.81 -11.75
C VAL A 234 -17.69 19.58 -10.24
N ILE A 235 -16.97 18.55 -9.83
CA ILE A 235 -16.90 18.07 -8.44
C ILE A 235 -15.69 18.68 -7.75
N GLN A 236 -15.92 19.32 -6.62
CA GLN A 236 -14.86 19.86 -5.78
C GLN A 236 -14.20 18.75 -4.96
N ALA A 237 -12.88 18.67 -4.99
CA ALA A 237 -12.06 17.80 -4.15
C ALA A 237 -11.21 18.64 -3.19
N LEU A 238 -11.78 18.99 -2.04
CA LEU A 238 -11.07 19.72 -0.99
C LEU A 238 -10.11 18.80 -0.24
N ASP A 239 -9.03 19.38 0.25
CA ASP A 239 -8.17 18.71 1.21
C ASP A 239 -8.95 18.43 2.50
N VAL A 240 -8.84 17.22 3.01
CA VAL A 240 -9.54 16.76 4.21
C VAL A 240 -8.53 16.30 5.28
N PRO A 241 -8.89 16.32 6.58
CA PRO A 241 -7.96 15.96 7.66
C PRO A 241 -7.45 14.51 7.58
N SER A 242 -8.27 13.60 7.12
CA SER A 242 -7.92 12.18 6.92
C SER A 242 -8.33 11.70 5.54
N ILE A 243 -7.53 10.82 4.94
CA ILE A 243 -7.90 10.17 3.67
C ILE A 243 -9.21 9.39 3.79
N TYR A 244 -9.59 8.95 4.99
CA TYR A 244 -10.83 8.22 5.25
C TYR A 244 -12.07 9.13 5.35
N ASP A 245 -11.89 10.45 5.36
CA ASP A 245 -12.98 11.41 5.17
C ASP A 245 -13.32 11.61 3.68
N VAL A 246 -12.44 11.20 2.75
CA VAL A 246 -12.60 11.43 1.31
C VAL A 246 -13.88 10.82 0.74
N PRO A 247 -14.29 9.56 1.06
CA PRO A 247 -15.53 9.01 0.53
C PRO A 247 -16.75 9.88 0.87
N MET A 248 -16.85 10.33 2.12
CA MET A 248 -17.96 11.18 2.56
C MET A 248 -17.94 12.56 1.89
N ALA A 249 -16.74 13.15 1.76
CA ALA A 249 -16.56 14.44 1.10
C ALA A 249 -16.99 14.39 -0.38
N TYR A 250 -16.58 13.35 -1.09
CA TYR A 250 -16.91 13.17 -2.51
C TYR A 250 -18.40 12.83 -2.72
N HIS A 251 -18.98 12.02 -1.83
CA HIS A 251 -20.41 11.75 -1.88
C HIS A 251 -21.22 13.04 -1.67
N LYS A 252 -20.85 13.86 -0.70
CA LYS A 252 -21.51 15.14 -0.44
C LYS A 252 -21.48 16.09 -1.66
N GLU A 253 -20.38 16.04 -2.42
CA GLU A 253 -20.23 16.81 -3.66
C GLU A 253 -20.94 16.15 -4.87
N GLY A 254 -21.44 14.92 -4.73
CA GLY A 254 -22.22 14.22 -5.75
C GLY A 254 -21.38 13.43 -6.76
N LEU A 255 -20.11 13.09 -6.47
CA LEU A 255 -19.26 12.37 -7.42
C LEU A 255 -19.86 11.05 -7.88
N ASP A 256 -20.31 10.23 -6.98
CA ASP A 256 -20.88 8.91 -7.27
C ASP A 256 -22.24 9.01 -7.97
N ASP A 257 -23.06 10.00 -7.63
CA ASP A 257 -24.30 10.30 -8.34
C ASP A 257 -24.04 10.70 -9.80
N GLU A 258 -23.09 11.59 -10.04
CA GLU A 258 -22.75 12.03 -11.41
C GLU A 258 -22.13 10.91 -12.26
N VAL A 259 -21.29 10.07 -11.68
CA VAL A 259 -20.73 8.91 -12.37
C VAL A 259 -21.84 7.93 -12.76
N LEU A 260 -22.77 7.62 -11.85
CA LEU A 260 -23.89 6.72 -12.12
C LEU A 260 -24.85 7.33 -13.15
N ALA A 261 -25.15 8.63 -13.05
CA ALA A 261 -25.95 9.33 -14.04
C ALA A 261 -25.33 9.33 -15.44
N ALA A 262 -23.98 9.40 -15.54
CA ALA A 262 -23.28 9.27 -16.81
C ALA A 262 -23.44 7.90 -17.45
N PHE A 263 -23.63 6.84 -16.65
CA PHE A 263 -24.02 5.50 -17.13
C PHE A 263 -25.52 5.34 -17.40
N GLY A 264 -26.33 6.38 -17.20
CA GLY A 264 -27.79 6.30 -17.34
C GLY A 264 -28.49 5.60 -16.16
N ILE A 265 -27.83 5.53 -15.01
CA ILE A 265 -28.41 4.96 -13.77
C ILE A 265 -28.94 6.12 -12.93
N ASP A 266 -30.23 6.42 -13.13
CA ASP A 266 -30.96 7.45 -12.39
C ASP A 266 -32.45 7.06 -12.30
N PRO A 267 -33.05 6.89 -11.09
CA PRO A 267 -32.41 7.06 -9.78
C PRO A 267 -31.45 5.93 -9.40
N ALA A 268 -30.34 6.30 -8.76
CA ALA A 268 -29.34 5.36 -8.27
C ALA A 268 -29.72 4.78 -6.89
N PRO A 269 -29.28 3.54 -6.55
CA PRO A 269 -29.44 3.00 -5.20
C PRO A 269 -28.76 3.91 -4.16
N LYS A 270 -29.37 4.11 -3.00
CA LYS A 270 -28.79 4.90 -1.93
C LYS A 270 -27.56 4.20 -1.33
N PRO A 271 -26.47 4.93 -1.05
CA PRO A 271 -25.29 4.34 -0.44
C PRO A 271 -25.51 4.08 1.06
N ARG A 272 -24.89 3.01 1.55
CA ARG A 272 -24.77 2.71 2.99
C ARG A 272 -23.38 3.15 3.45
N LEU A 273 -23.32 4.26 4.18
CA LEU A 273 -22.06 4.94 4.53
C LEU A 273 -21.75 4.90 6.03
N GLU A 274 -22.58 4.20 6.83
CA GLU A 274 -22.46 4.18 8.28
C GLU A 274 -21.09 3.70 8.78
N ALA A 275 -20.46 2.75 8.07
CA ALA A 275 -19.13 2.26 8.41
C ALA A 275 -18.06 3.35 8.21
N TRP A 276 -18.16 4.14 7.14
CA TRP A 276 -17.25 5.27 6.91
C TRP A 276 -17.48 6.41 7.88
N GLU A 277 -18.73 6.66 8.25
CA GLU A 277 -19.10 7.65 9.28
C GLU A 277 -18.49 7.26 10.63
N ASP A 278 -18.57 5.98 11.05
CA ASP A 278 -17.96 5.49 12.29
C ASP A 278 -16.44 5.64 12.28
N VAL A 279 -15.76 5.29 11.18
CA VAL A 279 -14.30 5.49 11.05
C VAL A 279 -13.94 6.97 11.18
N ALA A 280 -14.63 7.85 10.48
CA ALA A 280 -14.39 9.29 10.54
C ALA A 280 -14.64 9.86 11.95
N GLU A 281 -15.67 9.38 12.64
CA GLU A 281 -15.98 9.76 14.02
C GLU A 281 -14.86 9.36 14.98
N ARG A 282 -14.41 8.10 14.92
CA ARG A 282 -13.31 7.59 15.77
C ARG A 282 -12.01 8.36 15.58
N ILE A 283 -11.73 8.81 14.35
CA ILE A 283 -10.56 9.64 14.06
C ILE A 283 -10.70 11.04 14.65
N ARG A 284 -11.89 11.64 14.56
CA ARG A 284 -12.14 13.01 15.03
C ARG A 284 -12.26 13.14 16.54
N THR A 285 -12.75 12.10 17.20
CA THR A 285 -13.02 12.08 18.64
C THR A 285 -12.27 10.95 19.36
N PRO A 286 -10.93 10.96 19.35
CA PRO A 286 -10.15 9.96 20.07
C PRO A 286 -10.31 10.10 21.58
N GLU A 287 -10.33 8.97 22.30
CA GLU A 287 -10.44 8.90 23.75
C GLU A 287 -9.06 8.88 24.45
N GLY A 288 -7.99 8.66 23.68
CA GLY A 288 -6.62 8.63 24.15
C GLY A 288 -5.62 9.04 23.07
N GLU A 289 -4.36 9.14 23.48
CA GLU A 289 -3.24 9.43 22.59
C GLU A 289 -2.03 8.58 22.99
N VAL A 290 -1.34 8.03 22.00
CA VAL A 290 -0.08 7.30 22.19
C VAL A 290 0.97 7.79 21.22
N THR A 291 2.24 7.71 21.66
CA THR A 291 3.41 7.99 20.84
C THR A 291 4.14 6.69 20.54
N ILE A 292 4.29 6.36 19.25
CA ILE A 292 5.02 5.20 18.77
C ILE A 292 6.31 5.67 18.12
N ALA A 293 7.47 5.22 18.63
CA ALA A 293 8.74 5.42 17.98
C ALA A 293 8.89 4.41 16.83
N VAL A 294 9.02 4.89 15.61
CA VAL A 294 9.39 4.08 14.44
C VAL A 294 10.88 4.25 14.19
N VAL A 295 11.65 3.22 14.54
CA VAL A 295 13.11 3.20 14.42
C VAL A 295 13.50 2.55 13.10
N GLY A 296 13.80 3.37 12.11
CA GLY A 296 13.97 2.93 10.73
C GLY A 296 15.09 3.64 9.97
N LYS A 297 15.04 3.49 8.66
CA LYS A 297 15.87 4.21 7.69
C LYS A 297 14.97 5.07 6.83
N TYR A 298 15.51 6.18 6.31
CA TYR A 298 14.76 7.07 5.40
C TYR A 298 13.47 7.62 6.03
N THR A 299 13.54 7.94 7.31
CA THR A 299 12.37 8.38 8.11
C THR A 299 11.75 9.69 7.62
N GLY A 300 12.48 10.49 6.82
CA GLY A 300 11.96 11.69 6.15
C GLY A 300 11.02 11.41 4.96
N LEU A 301 10.90 10.16 4.51
CA LEU A 301 10.15 9.77 3.32
C LEU A 301 8.89 8.98 3.69
N LYS A 302 7.81 9.69 3.98
CA LYS A 302 6.55 9.08 4.44
C LYS A 302 5.95 8.09 3.45
N ASP A 303 6.09 8.31 2.15
CA ASP A 303 5.55 7.41 1.13
C ASP A 303 6.26 6.05 1.07
N ALA A 304 7.51 5.97 1.57
CA ALA A 304 8.21 4.69 1.71
C ALA A 304 7.62 3.77 2.79
N TYR A 305 6.84 4.33 3.71
CA TYR A 305 6.20 3.64 4.83
C TYR A 305 4.67 3.78 4.82
N LYS A 306 4.08 3.95 3.65
CA LYS A 306 2.65 4.28 3.54
C LYS A 306 1.74 3.26 4.23
N SER A 307 1.88 1.98 3.93
CA SER A 307 1.07 0.93 4.57
C SER A 307 1.32 0.83 6.07
N LEU A 308 2.56 1.05 6.54
CA LEU A 308 2.89 1.05 7.96
C LEU A 308 2.20 2.19 8.72
N ILE A 309 2.25 3.39 8.16
CA ILE A 309 1.58 4.58 8.72
C ILE A 309 0.07 4.32 8.83
N GLU A 310 -0.53 3.83 7.74
CA GLU A 310 -1.95 3.53 7.73
C GLU A 310 -2.31 2.43 8.74
N ALA A 311 -1.52 1.35 8.82
CA ALA A 311 -1.76 0.26 9.77
C ALA A 311 -1.69 0.72 11.23
N LEU A 312 -0.76 1.60 11.57
CA LEU A 312 -0.70 2.22 12.91
C LEU A 312 -1.95 3.07 13.19
N HIS A 313 -2.41 3.84 12.22
CA HIS A 313 -3.66 4.60 12.34
C HIS A 313 -4.89 3.67 12.45
N HIS A 314 -4.91 2.53 11.75
CA HIS A 314 -5.99 1.53 11.88
C HIS A 314 -6.03 0.95 13.29
N GLY A 315 -4.87 0.66 13.90
CA GLY A 315 -4.79 0.28 15.31
C GLY A 315 -5.34 1.37 16.23
N GLY A 316 -5.07 2.63 15.89
CA GLY A 316 -5.66 3.78 16.58
C GLY A 316 -7.19 3.85 16.44
N ILE A 317 -7.71 3.63 15.24
CA ILE A 317 -9.17 3.57 14.98
C ILE A 317 -9.82 2.48 15.82
N ALA A 318 -9.23 1.27 15.84
CA ALA A 318 -9.73 0.15 16.64
C ALA A 318 -9.84 0.49 18.13
N ASN A 319 -8.87 1.23 18.67
CA ASN A 319 -8.76 1.59 20.08
C ASN A 319 -9.29 2.99 20.43
N ARG A 320 -9.93 3.69 19.51
CA ARG A 320 -10.34 5.11 19.67
C ARG A 320 -9.19 5.99 20.19
N THR A 321 -8.00 5.76 19.67
CA THR A 321 -6.76 6.37 20.16
C THR A 321 -6.05 7.10 19.02
N LYS A 322 -5.62 8.32 19.27
CA LYS A 322 -4.77 9.07 18.34
C LYS A 322 -3.34 8.52 18.43
N VAL A 323 -2.79 8.10 17.31
CA VAL A 323 -1.42 7.61 17.22
C VAL A 323 -0.52 8.73 16.69
N LYS A 324 0.44 9.14 17.51
CA LYS A 324 1.57 9.98 17.09
C LYS A 324 2.74 9.08 16.73
N ILE A 325 3.33 9.33 15.58
CA ILE A 325 4.51 8.60 15.11
C ILE A 325 5.73 9.49 15.28
N ASP A 326 6.66 9.03 16.09
CA ASP A 326 7.97 9.65 16.26
C ASP A 326 9.00 8.89 15.42
N TRP A 327 9.51 9.55 14.39
CA TRP A 327 10.41 8.96 13.41
C TRP A 327 11.86 9.12 13.86
N ILE A 328 12.56 7.99 14.06
CA ILE A 328 13.94 7.98 14.53
C ILE A 328 14.81 7.23 13.53
N GLU A 329 15.84 7.93 13.00
CA GLU A 329 16.89 7.28 12.20
C GLU A 329 17.69 6.33 13.09
N SER A 330 17.69 5.05 12.74
CA SER A 330 18.30 4.01 13.60
C SER A 330 19.80 4.23 13.86
N GLU A 331 20.53 4.86 12.93
CA GLU A 331 21.95 5.17 13.08
C GLU A 331 22.27 6.11 14.25
N ILE A 332 21.26 6.84 14.77
CA ILE A 332 21.49 7.75 15.90
C ILE A 332 21.87 6.98 17.16
N PHE A 333 21.33 5.76 17.32
CA PHE A 333 21.63 4.89 18.48
C PHE A 333 23.03 4.26 18.44
N GLU A 334 23.76 4.40 17.34
CA GLU A 334 25.17 4.02 17.27
C GLU A 334 26.08 5.07 17.93
N ARG A 335 25.54 6.27 18.21
CA ARG A 335 26.27 7.42 18.75
C ARG A 335 25.68 7.96 20.04
N GLU A 336 24.38 7.77 20.25
CA GLU A 336 23.63 8.29 21.40
C GLU A 336 22.94 7.17 22.14
N ASP A 337 22.74 7.36 23.46
CA ASP A 337 22.00 6.40 24.27
C ASP A 337 20.51 6.34 23.81
N PRO A 338 20.01 5.16 23.44
CA PRO A 338 18.59 4.98 23.11
C PRO A 338 17.62 5.53 24.15
N ALA A 339 17.96 5.51 25.43
CA ALA A 339 17.13 6.01 26.52
C ALA A 339 16.75 7.48 26.31
N TYR A 340 17.65 8.31 25.81
CA TYR A 340 17.38 9.73 25.54
C TYR A 340 16.18 9.93 24.60
N TRP A 341 16.01 9.02 23.65
CA TRP A 341 14.98 9.10 22.62
C TRP A 341 13.73 8.26 22.92
N LEU A 342 13.91 7.14 23.63
CA LEU A 342 12.87 6.12 23.77
C LEU A 342 12.19 6.11 25.16
N GLU A 343 12.69 6.87 26.14
CA GLU A 343 12.17 6.83 27.50
C GLU A 343 10.71 7.31 27.64
N LYS A 344 10.27 8.18 26.72
CA LYS A 344 8.93 8.81 26.74
C LYS A 344 7.94 8.24 25.72
N VAL A 345 8.36 7.23 24.97
CA VAL A 345 7.46 6.62 23.98
C VAL A 345 6.67 5.47 24.60
N HIS A 346 5.50 5.22 24.06
CA HIS A 346 4.59 4.20 24.59
C HIS A 346 4.72 2.86 23.86
N GLY A 347 5.36 2.84 22.70
CA GLY A 347 5.68 1.65 21.94
C GLY A 347 6.83 1.92 20.96
N ILE A 348 7.56 0.87 20.62
CA ILE A 348 8.70 0.90 19.69
C ILE A 348 8.40 -0.05 18.55
N LEU A 349 8.42 0.44 17.32
CA LEU A 349 8.26 -0.34 16.11
C LEU A 349 9.54 -0.26 15.29
N VAL A 350 10.08 -1.43 14.93
CA VAL A 350 11.23 -1.55 14.02
C VAL A 350 10.72 -2.16 12.72
N PRO A 351 10.62 -1.36 11.64
CA PRO A 351 10.06 -1.81 10.37
C PRO A 351 11.03 -2.66 9.56
N GLY A 352 10.54 -3.21 8.47
CA GLY A 352 11.32 -3.84 7.43
C GLY A 352 12.43 -2.95 6.89
N GLY A 353 13.41 -3.54 6.24
CA GLY A 353 14.55 -2.85 5.65
C GLY A 353 15.56 -3.82 5.09
N PHE A 354 16.65 -3.29 4.56
CA PHE A 354 17.74 -4.06 3.95
C PHE A 354 19.09 -3.46 4.31
N GLY A 355 20.14 -4.29 4.29
CA GLY A 355 21.52 -3.90 4.42
C GLY A 355 21.97 -3.55 5.83
N GLU A 356 23.28 -3.49 5.99
CA GLU A 356 23.94 -3.34 7.29
C GLU A 356 23.73 -1.97 7.93
N ARG A 357 23.64 -0.90 7.13
CA ARG A 357 23.51 0.48 7.63
C ARG A 357 22.34 0.62 8.60
N GLY A 358 22.59 1.10 9.81
CA GLY A 358 21.60 1.31 10.87
C GLY A 358 21.07 0.02 11.54
N SER A 359 21.64 -1.16 11.21
CA SER A 359 21.23 -2.43 11.81
C SER A 359 21.55 -2.47 13.31
N GLN A 360 22.72 -1.97 13.70
CA GLN A 360 23.13 -1.93 15.11
C GLN A 360 22.18 -1.06 15.95
N GLY A 361 21.74 0.08 15.42
CA GLY A 361 20.76 0.93 16.10
C GLY A 361 19.40 0.24 16.30
N LYS A 362 18.97 -0.58 15.35
CA LYS A 362 17.76 -1.40 15.49
C LYS A 362 17.90 -2.48 16.56
N ILE A 363 19.10 -3.09 16.68
CA ILE A 363 19.43 -4.05 17.75
C ILE A 363 19.35 -3.34 19.13
N TYR A 364 19.88 -2.13 19.24
CA TYR A 364 19.80 -1.34 20.46
C TYR A 364 18.36 -0.97 20.83
N ALA A 365 17.53 -0.63 19.86
CA ALA A 365 16.11 -0.37 20.10
C ALA A 365 15.37 -1.61 20.62
N ALA A 366 15.62 -2.79 20.04
CA ALA A 366 15.06 -4.05 20.52
C ALA A 366 15.52 -4.38 21.95
N ARG A 367 16.81 -4.17 22.24
CA ARG A 367 17.37 -4.34 23.60
C ARG A 367 16.69 -3.41 24.61
N PHE A 368 16.57 -2.13 24.28
CA PHE A 368 15.91 -1.15 25.14
C PHE A 368 14.47 -1.57 25.45
N ALA A 369 13.70 -1.95 24.43
CA ALA A 369 12.32 -2.39 24.58
C ALA A 369 12.22 -3.63 25.50
N ARG A 370 13.10 -4.62 25.31
CA ARG A 370 13.13 -5.84 26.15
C ARG A 370 13.47 -5.53 27.60
N GLU A 371 14.53 -4.76 27.84
CA GLU A 371 15.02 -4.45 29.20
C GLU A 371 14.08 -3.51 29.96
N ARG A 372 13.47 -2.53 29.28
CA ARG A 372 12.56 -1.54 29.88
C ARG A 372 11.09 -1.92 29.84
N LYS A 373 10.77 -3.10 29.28
CA LYS A 373 9.39 -3.61 29.18
C LYS A 373 8.46 -2.68 28.40
N VAL A 374 8.99 -1.94 27.41
CA VAL A 374 8.22 -1.11 26.49
C VAL A 374 7.67 -2.00 25.36
N PRO A 375 6.38 -1.89 24.98
CA PRO A 375 5.84 -2.64 23.86
C PRO A 375 6.71 -2.53 22.61
N TYR A 376 7.03 -3.68 22.00
CA TYR A 376 7.91 -3.78 20.83
C TYR A 376 7.26 -4.55 19.70
N PHE A 377 7.31 -3.97 18.51
CA PHE A 377 6.87 -4.63 17.28
C PHE A 377 7.98 -4.64 16.23
N GLY A 378 8.54 -5.82 15.96
CA GLY A 378 9.57 -6.02 14.92
C GLY A 378 8.96 -6.63 13.66
N ILE A 379 9.04 -5.94 12.53
CA ILE A 379 8.50 -6.39 11.25
C ILE A 379 9.65 -6.75 10.30
N GLY A 380 9.64 -7.96 9.73
CA GLY A 380 10.64 -8.43 8.79
C GLY A 380 12.06 -8.29 9.33
N PHE A 381 12.83 -7.35 8.81
CA PHE A 381 14.17 -7.03 9.30
C PHE A 381 14.17 -6.65 10.79
N GLY A 382 13.09 -6.02 11.29
CA GLY A 382 12.94 -5.71 12.71
C GLY A 382 12.87 -6.96 13.60
N MET A 383 12.19 -8.02 13.16
CA MET A 383 12.22 -9.31 13.84
C MET A 383 13.64 -9.91 13.80
N GLN A 384 14.31 -9.88 12.66
CA GLN A 384 15.66 -10.43 12.52
C GLN A 384 16.65 -9.74 13.46
N MET A 385 16.58 -8.42 13.59
CA MET A 385 17.44 -7.67 14.51
C MET A 385 17.14 -7.96 15.98
N ALA A 386 15.88 -8.25 16.34
CA ALA A 386 15.52 -8.71 17.68
C ALA A 386 16.08 -10.12 17.97
N VAL A 387 16.13 -11.01 16.98
CA VAL A 387 16.78 -12.33 17.11
C VAL A 387 18.28 -12.19 17.30
N VAL A 388 18.95 -11.31 16.53
CA VAL A 388 20.39 -11.04 16.71
C VAL A 388 20.65 -10.45 18.10
N GLU A 389 19.79 -9.56 18.59
CA GLU A 389 19.87 -9.02 19.97
C GLU A 389 19.81 -10.12 21.01
N ALA A 390 18.81 -10.99 20.93
CA ALA A 390 18.66 -12.11 21.86
C ALA A 390 19.85 -13.07 21.81
N ALA A 391 20.33 -13.40 20.61
CA ALA A 391 21.48 -14.26 20.42
C ALA A 391 22.74 -13.70 21.09
N ARG A 392 23.01 -12.41 20.94
CA ARG A 392 24.19 -11.75 21.53
C ARG A 392 24.08 -11.59 23.05
N ASN A 393 22.96 -11.09 23.53
CA ASN A 393 22.82 -10.61 24.91
C ASN A 393 22.18 -11.63 25.87
N LEU A 394 21.44 -12.61 25.37
CA LEU A 394 20.81 -13.65 26.18
C LEU A 394 21.45 -15.03 25.97
N ALA A 395 21.65 -15.45 24.73
CA ALA A 395 22.21 -16.77 24.41
C ALA A 395 23.75 -16.82 24.41
N GLY A 396 24.42 -15.68 24.64
CA GLY A 396 25.89 -15.59 24.70
C GLY A 396 26.60 -15.84 23.36
N ILE A 397 25.93 -15.61 22.22
CA ILE A 397 26.48 -15.76 20.87
C ILE A 397 26.99 -14.39 20.40
N ALA A 398 28.11 -13.94 20.96
CA ALA A 398 28.64 -12.59 20.73
C ALA A 398 28.86 -12.23 19.24
N ALA A 399 29.18 -13.23 18.40
CA ALA A 399 29.43 -13.06 16.97
C ALA A 399 28.15 -13.23 16.11
N ALA A 400 26.96 -13.35 16.73
CA ALA A 400 25.70 -13.51 16.01
C ALA A 400 25.48 -12.34 15.04
N SER A 401 25.16 -12.66 13.79
CA SER A 401 25.00 -11.70 12.71
C SER A 401 24.11 -12.25 11.60
N SER A 402 23.84 -11.42 10.60
CA SER A 402 23.19 -11.81 9.35
C SER A 402 24.22 -11.98 8.24
N THR A 403 24.06 -12.99 7.39
CA THR A 403 24.85 -13.13 6.15
C THR A 403 24.60 -12.00 5.15
N GLU A 404 23.54 -11.22 5.33
CA GLU A 404 23.29 -10.00 4.57
C GLU A 404 24.41 -8.93 4.77
N PHE A 405 25.05 -8.95 5.92
CA PHE A 405 26.13 -8.01 6.28
C PHE A 405 27.54 -8.51 5.88
N GLY A 406 27.59 -9.67 5.27
CA GLY A 406 28.83 -10.33 4.86
C GLY A 406 29.05 -11.67 5.57
N PRO A 407 30.20 -12.33 5.34
CA PRO A 407 30.52 -13.61 5.96
C PRO A 407 30.56 -13.50 7.49
N THR A 408 29.90 -14.42 8.17
CA THR A 408 29.88 -14.51 9.63
C THR A 408 30.07 -15.95 10.11
N LYS A 409 30.66 -16.11 11.31
CA LYS A 409 30.82 -17.43 11.94
C LYS A 409 29.53 -17.93 12.60
N GLU A 410 28.64 -17.01 12.96
CA GLU A 410 27.39 -17.30 13.65
C GLU A 410 26.21 -16.68 12.87
N PRO A 411 25.79 -17.30 11.75
CA PRO A 411 24.73 -16.79 10.89
C PRO A 411 23.35 -17.10 11.46
N VAL A 412 22.94 -16.38 12.48
CA VAL A 412 21.60 -16.52 13.09
C VAL A 412 20.49 -16.04 12.15
N VAL A 413 20.86 -15.22 11.17
CA VAL A 413 20.03 -14.85 10.03
C VAL A 413 20.82 -15.13 8.75
N GLY A 414 20.21 -15.76 7.78
CA GLY A 414 20.92 -16.14 6.56
C GLY A 414 20.01 -16.35 5.37
N LEU A 415 20.64 -16.54 4.21
CA LEU A 415 19.95 -16.83 2.97
C LEU A 415 19.52 -18.30 2.96
N MET A 416 18.22 -18.55 2.88
CA MET A 416 17.66 -19.90 2.70
C MET A 416 17.45 -20.18 1.21
N THR A 417 17.73 -21.39 0.78
CA THR A 417 17.67 -21.79 -0.64
C THR A 417 16.33 -22.44 -1.03
N GLU A 418 15.61 -23.00 -0.08
CA GLU A 418 14.36 -23.72 -0.34
C GLU A 418 13.31 -23.45 0.74
N TRP A 419 12.03 -23.38 0.36
CA TRP A 419 10.88 -23.28 1.26
C TRP A 419 9.60 -23.80 0.60
N LEU A 420 8.59 -24.14 1.40
CA LEU A 420 7.29 -24.59 0.92
C LEU A 420 6.29 -23.45 0.79
N LYS A 421 5.61 -23.40 -0.37
CA LYS A 421 4.45 -22.55 -0.59
C LYS A 421 3.25 -23.44 -0.96
N GLY A 422 2.30 -23.56 -0.04
CA GLY A 422 1.26 -24.56 -0.16
C GLY A 422 1.86 -25.97 -0.24
N ASN A 423 1.60 -26.70 -1.32
CA ASN A 423 2.15 -28.05 -1.57
C ASN A 423 3.33 -28.05 -2.55
N MET A 424 3.86 -26.87 -2.93
CA MET A 424 4.97 -26.76 -3.87
C MET A 424 6.24 -26.28 -3.18
N LEU A 425 7.35 -26.96 -3.47
CA LEU A 425 8.68 -26.54 -3.04
C LEU A 425 9.17 -25.40 -3.95
N GLU A 426 9.39 -24.22 -3.36
CA GLU A 426 10.04 -23.12 -4.07
C GLU A 426 11.54 -23.10 -3.78
N LYS A 427 12.34 -22.88 -4.83
CA LYS A 427 13.81 -22.83 -4.74
C LYS A 427 14.33 -21.44 -5.01
N ARG A 428 15.30 -21.03 -4.22
CA ARG A 428 16.02 -19.77 -4.37
C ARG A 428 17.43 -20.03 -4.89
N SER A 429 17.86 -19.24 -5.87
CA SER A 429 19.24 -19.22 -6.36
C SER A 429 19.97 -17.97 -5.85
N ALA A 430 21.17 -18.16 -5.32
CA ALA A 430 22.03 -17.05 -4.89
C ALA A 430 22.50 -16.15 -6.07
N ALA A 431 22.45 -16.68 -7.30
CA ALA A 431 22.88 -16.01 -8.53
C ALA A 431 21.70 -15.58 -9.43
N GLY A 432 20.46 -15.67 -8.93
CA GLY A 432 19.28 -15.36 -9.71
C GLY A 432 19.02 -13.86 -9.90
N ASP A 433 18.04 -13.55 -10.75
CA ASP A 433 17.52 -12.20 -10.96
C ASP A 433 17.08 -11.58 -9.63
N LEU A 434 17.50 -10.36 -9.37
CA LEU A 434 17.21 -9.63 -8.13
C LEU A 434 15.69 -9.52 -7.87
N GLY A 435 14.85 -9.46 -8.90
CA GLY A 435 13.39 -9.47 -8.78
C GLY A 435 12.77 -10.84 -8.48
N GLY A 436 13.47 -11.95 -8.75
CA GLY A 436 12.92 -13.33 -8.66
C GLY A 436 13.36 -14.16 -7.45
N THR A 437 14.19 -13.62 -6.55
CA THR A 437 14.83 -14.38 -5.46
C THR A 437 14.23 -14.14 -4.07
N MET A 438 13.16 -13.39 -3.97
CA MET A 438 12.47 -13.09 -2.71
C MET A 438 11.32 -14.06 -2.43
N ARG A 439 11.05 -14.28 -1.15
CA ARG A 439 9.79 -14.84 -0.70
C ARG A 439 8.75 -13.74 -0.79
N LEU A 440 7.82 -13.88 -1.73
CA LEU A 440 6.85 -12.84 -2.12
C LEU A 440 5.42 -13.35 -2.04
N GLY A 441 4.52 -12.52 -1.49
CA GLY A 441 3.10 -12.81 -1.41
C GLY A 441 2.71 -13.57 -0.15
N ALA A 442 1.51 -14.15 -0.15
CA ALA A 442 0.93 -14.80 1.00
C ALA A 442 1.53 -16.20 1.22
N TYR A 443 1.96 -16.45 2.46
CA TYR A 443 2.41 -17.76 2.95
C TYR A 443 1.70 -18.07 4.25
N GLN A 444 1.44 -19.36 4.46
CA GLN A 444 0.86 -19.87 5.69
C GLN A 444 1.90 -19.98 6.80
N ALA A 445 1.47 -19.77 8.03
CA ALA A 445 2.23 -20.04 9.24
C ALA A 445 1.36 -20.71 10.29
N HIS A 446 1.97 -21.58 11.09
CA HIS A 446 1.35 -22.23 12.23
C HIS A 446 1.83 -21.55 13.52
N LEU A 447 0.91 -21.04 14.30
CA LEU A 447 1.18 -20.39 15.58
C LEU A 447 1.10 -21.39 16.73
N LYS A 448 2.01 -21.27 17.70
CA LYS A 448 2.03 -22.09 18.91
C LYS A 448 0.76 -21.83 19.72
N PRO A 449 -0.07 -22.85 20.00
CA PRO A 449 -1.23 -22.68 20.86
C PRO A 449 -0.87 -22.09 22.24
N GLY A 450 -1.65 -21.10 22.71
CA GLY A 450 -1.40 -20.43 23.98
C GLY A 450 -0.29 -19.36 23.93
N SER A 451 0.31 -19.10 22.77
CA SER A 451 1.18 -17.95 22.58
C SER A 451 0.39 -16.65 22.50
N LYS A 452 1.00 -15.52 22.88
CA LYS A 452 0.36 -14.21 22.79
C LYS A 452 -0.09 -13.89 21.36
N ILE A 453 0.73 -14.22 20.37
CA ILE A 453 0.37 -13.97 18.97
C ILE A 453 -0.84 -14.81 18.53
N ALA A 454 -0.96 -16.06 18.97
CA ALA A 454 -2.13 -16.90 18.68
C ALA A 454 -3.39 -16.33 19.34
N GLU A 455 -3.29 -15.79 20.56
CA GLU A 455 -4.38 -15.09 21.23
C GLU A 455 -4.80 -13.83 20.47
N VAL A 456 -3.85 -13.02 20.02
CA VAL A 456 -4.08 -11.79 19.23
C VAL A 456 -4.79 -12.08 17.92
N TYR A 457 -4.41 -13.13 17.20
CA TYR A 457 -5.11 -13.54 15.98
C TYR A 457 -6.43 -14.27 16.24
N GLY A 458 -6.59 -14.86 17.42
CA GLY A 458 -7.70 -15.78 17.71
C GLY A 458 -7.66 -17.06 16.87
N ALA A 459 -6.48 -17.43 16.37
CA ALA A 459 -6.26 -18.56 15.46
C ALA A 459 -4.84 -19.11 15.61
N THR A 460 -4.65 -20.38 15.21
CA THR A 460 -3.34 -21.04 15.17
C THR A 460 -2.80 -21.25 13.76
N GLU A 461 -3.61 -20.94 12.73
CA GLU A 461 -3.20 -20.94 11.34
C GLU A 461 -3.47 -19.57 10.76
N ILE A 462 -2.46 -18.96 10.14
CA ILE A 462 -2.54 -17.63 9.54
C ILE A 462 -1.93 -17.64 8.15
N SER A 463 -2.31 -16.65 7.34
CA SER A 463 -1.71 -16.41 6.03
C SER A 463 -1.37 -14.93 5.92
N GLU A 464 -0.10 -14.63 5.72
CA GLU A 464 0.42 -13.27 5.70
C GLU A 464 1.37 -13.03 4.52
N ARG A 465 1.51 -11.77 4.10
CA ARG A 465 2.34 -11.38 2.96
C ARG A 465 3.78 -11.20 3.35
N HIS A 466 4.67 -11.77 2.54
CA HIS A 466 6.13 -11.72 2.70
C HIS A 466 6.78 -10.90 1.58
N ARG A 467 7.89 -10.25 1.91
CA ARG A 467 8.80 -9.59 0.96
C ARG A 467 10.20 -9.55 1.53
N HIS A 468 10.93 -10.67 1.47
CA HIS A 468 12.28 -10.76 2.01
C HIS A 468 13.08 -11.92 1.41
N ARG A 469 14.41 -11.88 1.57
CA ARG A 469 15.37 -12.89 1.08
C ARG A 469 16.01 -13.68 2.21
N TYR A 470 16.21 -13.02 3.36
CA TYR A 470 16.89 -13.58 4.50
C TYR A 470 15.87 -14.09 5.51
N GLU A 471 16.23 -15.18 6.19
CA GLU A 471 15.41 -15.87 7.16
C GLU A 471 16.18 -16.06 8.46
N VAL A 472 15.49 -16.16 9.57
CA VAL A 472 16.08 -16.61 10.83
C VAL A 472 16.48 -18.08 10.67
N ASN A 473 17.71 -18.42 11.07
CA ASN A 473 18.22 -19.77 10.96
C ASN A 473 17.67 -20.65 12.08
N VAL A 474 16.91 -21.67 11.72
CA VAL A 474 16.24 -22.59 12.65
C VAL A 474 17.23 -23.39 13.51
N ASP A 475 18.48 -23.56 13.07
CA ASP A 475 19.50 -24.30 13.83
C ASP A 475 19.84 -23.62 15.18
N TYR A 476 19.55 -22.35 15.32
CA TYR A 476 19.74 -21.61 16.58
C TYR A 476 18.50 -21.61 17.48
N LYS A 477 17.37 -22.18 17.01
CA LYS A 477 16.08 -22.11 17.71
C LYS A 477 16.16 -22.61 19.16
N ASP A 478 16.64 -23.84 19.37
CA ASP A 478 16.66 -24.45 20.70
C ASP A 478 17.50 -23.62 21.68
N ARG A 479 18.67 -23.15 21.25
CA ARG A 479 19.55 -22.32 22.08
C ARG A 479 18.94 -20.95 22.42
N LEU A 480 18.18 -20.38 21.50
CA LEU A 480 17.48 -19.11 21.73
C LEU A 480 16.26 -19.31 22.64
N GLU A 481 15.52 -20.41 22.51
CA GLU A 481 14.40 -20.75 23.40
C GLU A 481 14.87 -21.03 24.83
N GLU A 482 15.99 -21.71 25.01
CA GLU A 482 16.62 -21.89 26.33
C GLU A 482 17.01 -20.56 26.98
N SER A 483 17.26 -19.51 26.19
CA SER A 483 17.58 -18.16 26.67
C SER A 483 16.35 -17.26 26.91
N GLY A 484 15.14 -17.77 26.63
CA GLY A 484 13.87 -17.10 26.91
C GLY A 484 13.17 -16.48 25.70
N LEU A 485 13.75 -16.54 24.48
CA LEU A 485 13.07 -16.10 23.28
C LEU A 485 12.19 -17.26 22.74
N THR A 486 10.88 -17.07 22.69
CA THR A 486 9.95 -18.07 22.17
C THR A 486 9.75 -17.90 20.66
N PHE A 487 9.90 -18.99 19.91
CA PHE A 487 9.50 -19.08 18.51
C PHE A 487 8.02 -19.48 18.46
N SER A 488 7.16 -18.46 18.37
CA SER A 488 5.71 -18.60 18.50
C SER A 488 4.99 -18.91 17.19
N GLY A 489 5.69 -18.89 16.06
CA GLY A 489 5.15 -19.25 14.76
C GLY A 489 6.22 -19.78 13.82
N MET A 490 5.84 -20.81 13.06
CA MET A 490 6.70 -21.48 12.09
C MET A 490 5.98 -21.69 10.77
N SER A 491 6.73 -21.82 9.67
CA SER A 491 6.18 -22.33 8.42
C SER A 491 5.55 -23.72 8.60
N PRO A 492 4.63 -24.16 7.73
CA PRO A 492 3.94 -25.46 7.90
C PRO A 492 4.87 -26.67 7.96
N ASP A 493 6.04 -26.59 7.33
CA ASP A 493 7.09 -27.62 7.37
C ASP A 493 8.00 -27.53 8.61
N GLY A 494 7.83 -26.50 9.46
CA GLY A 494 8.61 -26.27 10.66
C GLY A 494 10.04 -25.79 10.44
N VAL A 495 10.40 -25.39 9.22
CA VAL A 495 11.77 -24.98 8.85
C VAL A 495 12.01 -23.49 9.02
N LEU A 496 11.02 -22.65 8.70
CA LEU A 496 11.16 -21.19 8.71
C LEU A 496 10.49 -20.57 9.92
N PRO A 497 11.25 -19.92 10.82
CA PRO A 497 10.68 -19.11 11.89
C PRO A 497 9.92 -17.92 11.34
N GLU A 498 8.64 -17.80 11.70
CA GLU A 498 7.74 -16.76 11.22
C GLU A 498 7.47 -15.69 12.27
N THR A 499 7.44 -16.07 13.55
CA THR A 499 7.17 -15.16 14.66
C THR A 499 7.98 -15.49 15.90
N ILE A 500 8.30 -14.44 16.66
CA ILE A 500 8.99 -14.53 17.97
C ILE A 500 8.26 -13.68 19.02
N GLU A 501 8.38 -14.09 20.29
CA GLU A 501 7.86 -13.33 21.42
C GLU A 501 8.63 -13.64 22.72
N TYR A 502 8.46 -12.80 23.74
CA TYR A 502 8.89 -13.07 25.12
C TYR A 502 7.67 -13.24 26.01
N GLU A 503 7.57 -14.38 26.72
CA GLU A 503 6.44 -14.68 27.63
C GLU A 503 6.35 -13.67 28.80
N ASP A 504 7.51 -13.28 29.34
CA ASP A 504 7.59 -12.34 30.48
C ASP A 504 7.55 -10.86 30.08
N HIS A 505 7.18 -10.54 28.85
CA HIS A 505 7.10 -9.17 28.38
C HIS A 505 5.64 -8.75 28.16
N PRO A 506 5.24 -7.52 28.52
CA PRO A 506 3.87 -7.05 28.31
C PRO A 506 3.39 -7.21 26.86
N TRP A 507 4.23 -6.81 25.90
CA TRP A 507 3.99 -7.01 24.48
C TRP A 507 5.31 -6.91 23.69
N PHE A 508 5.88 -8.03 23.30
CA PHE A 508 7.07 -8.08 22.45
C PHE A 508 6.86 -9.13 21.39
N ILE A 509 6.56 -8.70 20.17
CA ILE A 509 6.30 -9.59 19.04
C ILE A 509 7.17 -9.16 17.86
N GLY A 510 7.87 -10.13 17.27
CA GLY A 510 8.53 -10.01 15.98
C GLY A 510 7.87 -10.92 14.96
N VAL A 511 7.68 -10.43 13.75
CA VAL A 511 7.11 -11.19 12.63
C VAL A 511 7.98 -11.06 11.40
N GLN A 512 8.17 -12.15 10.64
CA GLN A 512 8.96 -12.15 9.41
C GLN A 512 8.21 -11.54 8.24
N TYR A 513 6.89 -11.66 8.25
CA TYR A 513 5.99 -11.11 7.25
C TYR A 513 5.66 -9.63 7.47
N HIS A 514 4.88 -9.05 6.57
CA HIS A 514 4.49 -7.65 6.54
C HIS A 514 2.98 -7.47 6.78
N PRO A 515 2.52 -7.46 8.05
CA PRO A 515 1.09 -7.35 8.38
C PRO A 515 0.49 -6.00 8.00
N GLU A 516 1.33 -4.96 7.87
CA GLU A 516 0.90 -3.63 7.41
C GLU A 516 0.26 -3.66 6.02
N LEU A 517 0.66 -4.62 5.17
CA LEU A 517 0.11 -4.75 3.82
C LEU A 517 -1.34 -5.28 3.79
N LYS A 518 -1.83 -5.84 4.90
CA LYS A 518 -3.19 -6.41 5.01
C LYS A 518 -4.14 -5.59 5.89
N SER A 519 -3.63 -4.58 6.59
CA SER A 519 -4.46 -3.76 7.47
C SER A 519 -5.39 -2.83 6.69
N ARG A 520 -6.62 -2.67 7.18
CA ARG A 520 -7.68 -1.86 6.56
C ARG A 520 -8.41 -1.03 7.63
N PRO A 521 -8.96 0.14 7.30
CA PRO A 521 -9.62 0.98 8.30
C PRO A 521 -10.89 0.33 8.88
N LEU A 522 -11.64 -0.42 8.05
CA LEU A 522 -12.85 -1.13 8.46
C LEU A 522 -12.56 -2.50 9.08
N GLU A 523 -11.36 -3.02 8.89
CA GLU A 523 -10.86 -4.28 9.42
C GLU A 523 -9.39 -4.13 9.81
N PRO A 524 -9.11 -3.42 10.93
CA PRO A 524 -7.74 -3.23 11.40
C PRO A 524 -7.04 -4.56 11.67
N HIS A 525 -5.79 -4.67 11.23
CA HIS A 525 -5.03 -5.90 11.44
C HIS A 525 -4.84 -6.16 12.95
N PRO A 526 -5.07 -7.39 13.44
CA PRO A 526 -5.08 -7.69 14.88
C PRO A 526 -3.77 -7.36 15.59
N LEU A 527 -2.62 -7.54 14.94
CA LEU A 527 -1.33 -7.18 15.53
C LEU A 527 -1.19 -5.67 15.78
N PHE A 528 -1.64 -4.83 14.86
CA PHE A 528 -1.62 -3.37 15.06
C PHE A 528 -2.63 -2.93 16.11
N SER A 529 -3.81 -3.51 16.12
CA SER A 529 -4.83 -3.23 17.16
C SER A 529 -4.30 -3.57 18.55
N SER A 530 -3.74 -4.76 18.73
CA SER A 530 -3.16 -5.21 20.02
C SER A 530 -1.91 -4.42 20.41
N PHE A 531 -1.06 -4.05 19.45
CA PHE A 531 0.13 -3.23 19.72
C PHE A 531 -0.24 -1.83 20.23
N ILE A 532 -1.23 -1.18 19.62
CA ILE A 532 -1.71 0.13 20.08
C ILE A 532 -2.43 0.02 21.44
N GLU A 533 -3.18 -1.06 21.69
CA GLU A 533 -3.75 -1.34 23.00
C GLU A 533 -2.67 -1.44 24.09
N ALA A 534 -1.60 -2.21 23.82
CA ALA A 534 -0.47 -2.31 24.75
C ALA A 534 0.26 -0.97 24.96
N ALA A 535 0.40 -0.17 23.89
CA ALA A 535 0.97 1.17 24.00
C ALA A 535 0.08 2.09 24.83
N LEU A 536 -1.25 1.96 24.74
CA LEU A 536 -2.19 2.73 25.56
C LEU A 536 -2.09 2.34 27.04
N GLU A 537 -1.92 1.06 27.36
CA GLU A 537 -1.63 0.61 28.71
C GLU A 537 -0.30 1.17 29.22
N GLN A 538 0.75 1.13 28.41
CA GLN A 538 2.05 1.72 28.73
C GLN A 538 1.95 3.22 29.03
N SER A 539 1.15 3.96 28.28
CA SER A 539 0.96 5.40 28.47
C SER A 539 0.37 5.79 29.84
N ARG A 540 -0.25 4.84 30.53
CA ARG A 540 -0.78 5.04 31.89
C ARG A 540 0.27 4.81 32.97
N LEU A 541 1.43 4.24 32.61
CA LEU A 541 2.54 3.93 33.52
C LEU A 541 3.66 4.97 33.46
N VAL A 542 3.71 5.75 32.39
CA VAL A 542 4.68 6.82 32.11
C VAL A 542 3.97 8.17 32.12
#